data_4ec99b585ab2ca1221cc9aa1bf5434c6
#
_entry.id   4ec99b585ab2ca1221cc9aa1bf5434c6
#
_cell.length_a   1.000
_cell.length_b   1.000
_cell.length_c   1.000
_cell.angle_alpha   90.00
_cell.angle_beta   90.00
_cell.angle_gamma   90.00
#
_symmetry.space_group_name_H-M   'P 1'
#
loop_
_entity.id
_entity.type
_entity.pdbx_description
1 polymer ?
#
loop_
_entity_poly.entity_id
_entity_poly.type
_entity_poly.pdbx_seq_one_letter_code
_entity_poly.pdbx_strand_id
1 'polypeptide(L)'
;MQILLLGTGVSYELKDPRTVLLFQGVPPETVNLTQSEFAPEKRNFTLKGSVKDKNSGETLPFANVLVRGTSNGANTNVDGYFTLFEIEADTMILEVSYLGYHTTYFRLKPGIDMGNLLIEMKDMSQQLSEIVVVAEQEEQLLKASTGISKMSMTPAVLATLPSFGEKDIFRSLQLLPGVSGSNESSSGLYVRGGTPDQNLVLFDGFTVYHINHLFGFFSAFNSNAIKDVQLYKGGFDSKYGGRISSVVELTGKDGNTEKFNLGIGLSLLSFNAFVESPFADGKGSFLVAGRRSFQSDFYSDIFESFTESNQTDAPQGGGGGRRFGQ
;
A
#
# COMPACT_ATOMS: atom_id res chain seq x y z
N MET A 1 -43.29 -34.87 8.89
CA MET A 1 -44.09 -34.35 7.76
C MET A 1 -44.77 -35.45 6.93
N GLN A 2 -44.12 -36.56 6.65
CA GLN A 2 -44.71 -37.72 5.96
C GLN A 2 -46.01 -38.25 6.60
N ILE A 3 -46.10 -38.26 7.93
CA ILE A 3 -47.24 -38.74 8.71
C ILE A 3 -48.47 -37.81 8.60
N LEU A 4 -48.27 -36.50 8.41
CA LEU A 4 -49.35 -35.51 8.35
C LEU A 4 -50.09 -35.49 6.99
N LEU A 5 -49.46 -36.02 5.93
CA LEU A 5 -50.03 -36.04 4.57
C LEU A 5 -50.64 -37.38 4.16
N LEU A 6 -50.58 -38.38 5.06
CA LEU A 6 -51.18 -39.71 4.82
C LEU A 6 -52.71 -39.59 4.66
N GLY A 7 -53.23 -39.94 3.51
CA GLY A 7 -54.67 -39.91 3.19
C GLY A 7 -55.18 -38.60 2.58
N THR A 8 -54.34 -37.58 2.39
CA THR A 8 -54.76 -36.29 1.81
C THR A 8 -54.66 -36.23 0.28
N GLY A 9 -54.01 -37.22 -0.36
CA GLY A 9 -53.71 -37.19 -1.79
C GLY A 9 -52.70 -36.12 -2.22
N VAL A 10 -51.95 -35.56 -1.24
CA VAL A 10 -50.89 -34.55 -1.49
C VAL A 10 -49.53 -35.20 -1.31
N SER A 11 -48.70 -35.09 -2.30
CA SER A 11 -47.30 -35.49 -2.28
C SER A 11 -46.39 -34.27 -2.03
N TYR A 12 -45.18 -34.46 -1.51
CA TYR A 12 -44.26 -33.38 -1.30
C TYR A 12 -42.85 -33.71 -1.83
N GLU A 13 -42.15 -32.68 -2.24
CA GLU A 13 -40.74 -32.74 -2.62
C GLU A 13 -39.97 -31.67 -1.86
N LEU A 14 -38.77 -32.01 -1.31
CA LEU A 14 -37.86 -31.09 -0.67
C LEU A 14 -36.96 -30.48 -1.75
N LYS A 15 -37.20 -29.22 -2.09
CA LYS A 15 -36.34 -28.48 -3.04
C LYS A 15 -35.02 -28.05 -2.46
N ASP A 16 -35.03 -27.73 -1.19
CA ASP A 16 -33.87 -27.39 -0.37
C ASP A 16 -34.21 -27.59 1.13
N PRO A 17 -33.26 -27.45 2.10
CA PRO A 17 -33.54 -27.68 3.52
C PRO A 17 -34.65 -26.81 4.13
N ARG A 18 -35.14 -25.80 3.42
CA ARG A 18 -36.16 -24.84 3.91
C ARG A 18 -37.39 -24.74 3.03
N THR A 19 -37.36 -25.36 1.85
CA THR A 19 -38.46 -25.24 0.86
C THR A 19 -39.03 -26.59 0.54
N VAL A 20 -40.35 -26.75 0.81
CA VAL A 20 -41.16 -27.95 0.50
C VAL A 20 -42.14 -27.60 -0.58
N LEU A 21 -42.12 -28.34 -1.68
CA LEU A 21 -43.12 -28.25 -2.73
C LEU A 21 -44.20 -29.28 -2.47
N LEU A 22 -45.48 -28.88 -2.50
CA LEU A 22 -46.62 -29.74 -2.34
C LEU A 22 -47.32 -29.94 -3.71
N PHE A 23 -47.64 -31.19 -4.06
CA PHE A 23 -48.31 -31.56 -5.30
C PHE A 23 -49.60 -32.26 -4.97
N GLN A 24 -50.65 -31.94 -5.70
CA GLN A 24 -51.91 -32.68 -5.61
C GLN A 24 -51.87 -33.86 -6.59
N GLY A 25 -51.80 -35.09 -6.06
CA GLY A 25 -51.62 -36.31 -6.84
C GLY A 25 -50.22 -36.93 -6.74
N VAL A 26 -49.87 -37.84 -7.63
CA VAL A 26 -48.54 -38.46 -7.70
C VAL A 26 -47.57 -37.41 -8.22
N PRO A 27 -46.42 -37.19 -7.56
CA PRO A 27 -45.40 -36.28 -8.08
C PRO A 27 -45.04 -36.71 -9.51
N PRO A 28 -44.76 -35.76 -10.42
CA PRO A 28 -44.20 -36.13 -11.71
C PRO A 28 -42.94 -36.98 -11.45
N GLU A 29 -42.78 -38.06 -12.22
CA GLU A 29 -41.65 -38.98 -12.07
C GLU A 29 -40.37 -38.14 -11.80
N THR A 30 -39.79 -38.36 -10.63
CA THR A 30 -38.51 -37.78 -10.31
C THR A 30 -37.51 -38.30 -11.34
N VAL A 31 -37.22 -37.47 -12.32
CA VAL A 31 -35.98 -37.64 -13.07
C VAL A 31 -34.92 -37.65 -12.01
N ASN A 32 -34.36 -38.81 -11.73
CA ASN A 32 -33.15 -38.93 -10.90
C ASN A 32 -32.04 -38.17 -11.63
N LEU A 33 -32.03 -36.87 -11.45
CA LEU A 33 -30.83 -36.06 -11.70
C LEU A 33 -29.82 -36.60 -10.72
N THR A 34 -29.03 -37.53 -11.18
CA THR A 34 -27.86 -38.01 -10.44
C THR A 34 -27.14 -36.77 -9.99
N GLN A 35 -26.93 -36.58 -8.67
CA GLN A 35 -26.22 -35.44 -8.09
C GLN A 35 -24.84 -35.15 -8.72
N SER A 36 -24.38 -36.01 -9.62
CA SER A 36 -23.19 -35.84 -10.41
C SER A 36 -23.33 -34.84 -11.57
N GLU A 37 -24.53 -34.48 -12.01
CA GLU A 37 -24.69 -33.54 -13.14
C GLU A 37 -24.67 -32.06 -12.74
N PHE A 38 -24.75 -31.74 -11.43
CA PHE A 38 -24.66 -30.37 -10.91
C PHE A 38 -23.56 -30.15 -9.88
N ALA A 39 -22.67 -31.09 -9.69
CA ALA A 39 -21.42 -30.75 -9.03
C ALA A 39 -20.66 -29.81 -9.98
N PRO A 40 -20.42 -28.54 -9.61
CA PRO A 40 -19.61 -27.67 -10.45
C PRO A 40 -18.31 -28.41 -10.69
N GLU A 41 -17.99 -28.65 -11.96
CA GLU A 41 -16.71 -29.21 -12.34
C GLU A 41 -15.68 -28.32 -11.65
N LYS A 42 -14.91 -28.86 -10.70
CA LYS A 42 -13.80 -28.15 -10.05
C LYS A 42 -12.75 -27.88 -11.12
N ARG A 43 -12.94 -26.80 -11.86
CA ARG A 43 -11.97 -26.32 -12.82
C ARG A 43 -11.03 -25.42 -12.05
N ASN A 44 -9.79 -25.84 -11.87
CA ASN A 44 -8.75 -24.97 -11.34
C ASN A 44 -8.40 -23.93 -12.39
N PHE A 45 -8.82 -22.70 -12.16
CA PHE A 45 -8.48 -21.57 -13.02
C PHE A 45 -7.24 -20.86 -12.53
N THR A 46 -6.47 -20.33 -13.47
CA THR A 46 -5.45 -19.32 -13.18
C THR A 46 -6.02 -17.97 -13.56
N LEU A 47 -6.13 -17.08 -12.57
CA LEU A 47 -6.63 -15.74 -12.75
C LEU A 47 -5.45 -14.77 -12.80
N LYS A 48 -5.41 -13.95 -13.85
CA LYS A 48 -4.44 -12.87 -14.01
C LYS A 48 -5.15 -11.54 -14.13
N GLY A 49 -4.56 -10.50 -13.57
CA GLY A 49 -5.16 -9.19 -13.65
C GLY A 49 -4.23 -8.09 -13.17
N SER A 50 -4.75 -6.88 -13.15
CA SER A 50 -4.09 -5.71 -12.61
C SER A 50 -5.02 -4.92 -11.69
N VAL A 51 -4.42 -4.24 -10.73
CA VAL A 51 -5.11 -3.34 -9.80
C VAL A 51 -4.68 -1.93 -10.10
N LYS A 52 -5.65 -1.01 -10.24
CA LYS A 52 -5.41 0.40 -10.57
C LYS A 52 -6.18 1.34 -9.65
N ASP A 53 -5.65 2.54 -9.51
CA ASP A 53 -6.39 3.67 -8.96
C ASP A 53 -7.45 4.12 -9.95
N LYS A 54 -8.69 4.26 -9.47
CA LYS A 54 -9.84 4.64 -10.29
C LYS A 54 -9.75 6.06 -10.83
N ASN A 55 -9.07 6.97 -10.11
CA ASN A 55 -9.05 8.40 -10.41
C ASN A 55 -7.88 8.79 -11.32
N SER A 56 -6.76 8.11 -11.18
CA SER A 56 -5.53 8.39 -11.92
C SER A 56 -5.23 7.37 -13.01
N GLY A 57 -5.86 6.16 -12.96
CA GLY A 57 -5.52 5.04 -13.81
C GLY A 57 -4.15 4.42 -13.50
N GLU A 58 -3.43 4.94 -12.49
CA GLU A 58 -2.13 4.47 -12.08
C GLU A 58 -2.22 3.08 -11.48
N THR A 59 -1.30 2.20 -11.81
CA THR A 59 -1.25 0.84 -11.25
C THR A 59 -0.84 0.86 -9.79
N LEU A 60 -1.44 -0.02 -8.98
CA LEU A 60 -1.20 -0.12 -7.54
C LEU A 60 -0.27 -1.29 -7.23
N PRO A 61 1.00 -1.03 -6.87
CA PRO A 61 1.95 -2.08 -6.50
C PRO A 61 1.63 -2.62 -5.10
N PHE A 62 1.93 -3.89 -4.89
CA PHE A 62 1.80 -4.58 -3.59
C PHE A 62 0.39 -4.57 -2.99
N ALA A 63 -0.66 -4.32 -3.80
CA ALA A 63 -2.03 -4.50 -3.38
C ALA A 63 -2.30 -5.98 -3.10
N ASN A 64 -2.98 -6.28 -2.00
CA ASN A 64 -3.32 -7.65 -1.63
C ASN A 64 -4.61 -8.06 -2.32
N VAL A 65 -4.57 -9.16 -3.04
CA VAL A 65 -5.72 -9.77 -3.73
C VAL A 65 -5.96 -11.14 -3.12
N LEU A 66 -7.05 -11.30 -2.39
CA LEU A 66 -7.41 -12.51 -1.65
C LEU A 66 -8.70 -13.10 -2.20
N VAL A 67 -8.77 -14.40 -2.34
CA VAL A 67 -10.03 -15.12 -2.60
C VAL A 67 -10.78 -15.26 -1.27
N ARG A 68 -11.89 -14.54 -1.15
CA ARG A 68 -12.66 -14.44 0.10
C ARG A 68 -13.08 -15.80 0.61
N GLY A 69 -12.83 -16.03 1.90
CA GLY A 69 -13.15 -17.32 2.57
C GLY A 69 -12.10 -18.41 2.38
N THR A 70 -10.96 -18.08 1.78
CA THR A 70 -9.82 -19.00 1.62
C THR A 70 -8.53 -18.32 2.08
N SER A 71 -7.42 -19.07 2.11
CA SER A 71 -6.07 -18.53 2.30
C SER A 71 -5.36 -18.27 0.95
N ASN A 72 -6.07 -18.45 -0.18
CA ASN A 72 -5.49 -18.25 -1.50
C ASN A 72 -5.48 -16.76 -1.84
N GLY A 73 -4.28 -16.19 -2.01
CA GLY A 73 -4.09 -14.78 -2.29
C GLY A 73 -2.72 -14.51 -2.90
N ALA A 74 -2.59 -13.34 -3.52
CA ALA A 74 -1.35 -12.83 -4.07
C ALA A 74 -1.27 -11.31 -3.88
N ASN A 75 -0.04 -10.78 -3.85
CA ASN A 75 0.17 -9.34 -3.95
C ASN A 75 0.45 -8.96 -5.40
N THR A 76 0.03 -7.76 -5.80
CA THR A 76 0.45 -7.20 -7.08
C THR A 76 1.96 -6.94 -7.08
N ASN A 77 2.59 -7.08 -8.25
CA ASN A 77 3.99 -6.72 -8.45
C ASN A 77 4.15 -5.17 -8.53
N VAL A 78 5.36 -4.69 -8.80
CA VAL A 78 5.68 -3.26 -8.94
C VAL A 78 4.85 -2.56 -10.02
N ASP A 79 4.43 -3.29 -11.05
CA ASP A 79 3.60 -2.81 -12.15
C ASP A 79 2.09 -3.00 -11.90
N GLY A 80 1.69 -3.42 -10.70
CA GLY A 80 0.31 -3.62 -10.31
C GLY A 80 -0.36 -4.89 -10.84
N TYR A 81 0.40 -5.85 -11.41
CA TYR A 81 -0.14 -7.12 -11.89
C TYR A 81 -0.12 -8.20 -10.82
N PHE A 82 -1.13 -9.07 -10.84
CA PHE A 82 -1.22 -10.25 -9.98
C PHE A 82 -1.55 -11.51 -10.76
N THR A 83 -1.22 -12.66 -10.16
CA THR A 83 -1.63 -13.98 -10.65
C THR A 83 -2.07 -14.81 -9.45
N LEU A 84 -3.30 -15.31 -9.51
CA LEU A 84 -3.84 -16.28 -8.56
C LEU A 84 -3.98 -17.62 -9.24
N PHE A 85 -3.44 -18.64 -8.60
CA PHE A 85 -3.52 -20.03 -9.06
C PHE A 85 -4.62 -20.78 -8.33
N GLU A 86 -5.08 -21.86 -8.90
CA GLU A 86 -6.01 -22.80 -8.26
C GLU A 86 -7.31 -22.16 -7.76
N ILE A 87 -7.93 -21.31 -8.58
CA ILE A 87 -9.26 -20.79 -8.30
C ILE A 87 -10.29 -21.88 -8.57
N GLU A 88 -11.00 -22.32 -7.54
CA GLU A 88 -11.89 -23.49 -7.60
C GLU A 88 -13.22 -23.22 -8.34
N ALA A 89 -13.66 -21.97 -8.43
CA ALA A 89 -14.92 -21.61 -9.08
C ALA A 89 -14.86 -20.23 -9.73
N ASP A 90 -15.59 -20.07 -10.83
CA ASP A 90 -15.73 -18.83 -11.59
C ASP A 90 -16.74 -17.83 -10.97
N THR A 91 -17.25 -18.12 -9.79
CA THR A 91 -18.24 -17.29 -9.06
C THR A 91 -17.71 -16.78 -7.72
N MET A 92 -16.42 -16.92 -7.45
CA MET A 92 -15.81 -16.49 -6.21
C MET A 92 -15.75 -14.95 -6.08
N ILE A 93 -15.58 -14.47 -4.87
CA ILE A 93 -15.40 -13.05 -4.57
C ILE A 93 -13.93 -12.82 -4.27
N LEU A 94 -13.33 -11.90 -4.99
CA LEU A 94 -12.01 -11.37 -4.68
C LEU A 94 -12.18 -10.20 -3.72
N GLU A 95 -11.39 -10.20 -2.67
CA GLU A 95 -11.22 -9.08 -1.75
C GLU A 95 -9.88 -8.44 -2.04
N VAL A 96 -9.91 -7.18 -2.48
CA VAL A 96 -8.71 -6.42 -2.84
C VAL A 96 -8.54 -5.29 -1.85
N SER A 97 -7.38 -5.26 -1.20
CA SER A 97 -7.03 -4.25 -0.21
C SER A 97 -5.68 -3.62 -0.52
N TYR A 98 -5.60 -2.32 -0.35
CA TYR A 98 -4.38 -1.54 -0.47
C TYR A 98 -4.41 -0.39 0.51
N LEU A 99 -3.24 -0.04 1.06
CA LEU A 99 -3.14 0.99 2.10
C LEU A 99 -3.53 2.37 1.55
N GLY A 100 -4.46 3.05 2.23
CA GLY A 100 -4.99 4.34 1.80
C GLY A 100 -6.13 4.25 0.77
N TYR A 101 -6.64 3.04 0.51
CA TYR A 101 -7.74 2.78 -0.41
C TYR A 101 -8.87 2.02 0.27
N HIS A 102 -10.10 2.21 -0.21
CA HIS A 102 -11.23 1.42 0.22
C HIS A 102 -11.10 -0.02 -0.26
N THR A 103 -11.29 -0.99 0.65
CA THR A 103 -11.33 -2.40 0.28
C THR A 103 -12.39 -2.64 -0.79
N THR A 104 -12.00 -3.25 -1.89
CA THR A 104 -12.87 -3.51 -3.04
C THR A 104 -13.20 -5.00 -3.12
N TYR A 105 -14.49 -5.31 -3.27
CA TYR A 105 -14.97 -6.68 -3.47
C TYR A 105 -15.37 -6.88 -4.93
N PHE A 106 -14.66 -7.75 -5.62
CA PHE A 106 -14.93 -8.07 -7.02
C PHE A 106 -15.49 -9.48 -7.13
N ARG A 107 -16.73 -9.61 -7.64
CA ARG A 107 -17.34 -10.92 -7.88
C ARG A 107 -16.99 -11.42 -9.27
N LEU A 108 -16.32 -12.57 -9.35
CA LEU A 108 -16.12 -13.28 -10.60
C LEU A 108 -17.48 -13.72 -11.16
N LYS A 109 -17.60 -13.71 -12.48
CA LYS A 109 -18.80 -14.15 -13.21
C LYS A 109 -18.40 -15.18 -14.25
N PRO A 110 -19.24 -16.17 -14.52
CA PRO A 110 -19.00 -17.11 -15.62
C PRO A 110 -18.77 -16.37 -16.93
N GLY A 111 -17.72 -16.76 -17.66
CA GLY A 111 -17.38 -16.15 -18.94
C GLY A 111 -16.53 -14.87 -18.86
N ILE A 112 -16.10 -14.43 -17.66
CA ILE A 112 -15.15 -13.34 -17.54
C ILE A 112 -13.79 -13.76 -18.10
N ASP A 113 -13.04 -12.81 -18.68
CA ASP A 113 -11.68 -13.06 -19.14
C ASP A 113 -10.76 -13.24 -17.91
N MET A 114 -10.41 -14.48 -17.64
CA MET A 114 -9.52 -14.85 -16.52
C MET A 114 -8.05 -14.47 -16.77
N GLY A 115 -7.71 -14.06 -17.99
CA GLY A 115 -6.35 -13.68 -18.37
C GLY A 115 -6.04 -12.20 -18.21
N ASN A 116 -7.06 -11.34 -18.12
CA ASN A 116 -6.87 -9.88 -18.13
C ASN A 116 -7.94 -9.15 -17.30
N LEU A 117 -8.01 -9.46 -16.01
CA LEU A 117 -8.94 -8.80 -15.11
C LEU A 117 -8.41 -7.44 -14.67
N LEU A 118 -9.23 -6.39 -14.83
CA LEU A 118 -8.94 -5.06 -14.31
C LEU A 118 -9.78 -4.79 -13.05
N ILE A 119 -9.12 -4.46 -11.95
CA ILE A 119 -9.77 -4.07 -10.69
C ILE A 119 -9.39 -2.64 -10.36
N GLU A 120 -10.41 -1.77 -10.26
CA GLU A 120 -10.24 -0.37 -9.89
C GLU A 120 -10.54 -0.16 -8.42
N MET A 121 -9.64 0.54 -7.72
CA MET A 121 -9.79 0.91 -6.32
C MET A 121 -9.99 2.42 -6.18
N LYS A 122 -10.76 2.82 -5.17
CA LYS A 122 -10.94 4.24 -4.81
C LYS A 122 -10.06 4.59 -3.62
N ASP A 123 -9.34 5.70 -3.72
CA ASP A 123 -8.58 6.26 -2.62
C ASP A 123 -9.50 6.82 -1.52
N MET A 124 -9.01 6.84 -0.28
CA MET A 124 -9.72 7.37 0.87
C MET A 124 -9.63 8.90 0.98
N SER A 125 -8.75 9.56 0.23
CA SER A 125 -8.42 10.98 0.41
C SER A 125 -9.51 11.95 -0.05
N GLN A 126 -10.51 11.49 -0.80
CA GLN A 126 -11.58 12.35 -1.34
C GLN A 126 -12.78 12.56 -0.43
N GLN A 127 -12.83 11.91 0.73
CA GLN A 127 -13.87 12.22 1.72
C GLN A 127 -13.37 13.26 2.73
N LEU A 128 -13.60 14.52 2.43
CA LEU A 128 -13.66 15.63 3.43
C LEU A 128 -14.93 15.52 4.29
N SER A 129 -15.46 14.36 4.51
CA SER A 129 -16.50 14.09 5.50
C SER A 129 -15.80 13.82 6.82
N GLU A 130 -16.24 14.55 7.85
CA GLU A 130 -15.90 14.42 9.25
C GLU A 130 -15.09 13.16 9.58
N ILE A 131 -13.78 13.34 9.81
CA ILE A 131 -12.88 12.23 10.16
C ILE A 131 -13.30 11.75 11.55
N VAL A 132 -14.22 10.80 11.58
CA VAL A 132 -14.37 9.94 12.75
C VAL A 132 -13.12 9.06 12.76
N VAL A 133 -12.15 9.45 13.58
CA VAL A 133 -10.97 8.61 13.86
C VAL A 133 -11.48 7.37 14.58
N VAL A 134 -11.82 6.35 13.83
CA VAL A 134 -12.12 5.04 14.36
C VAL A 134 -10.77 4.36 14.60
N ALA A 135 -10.59 3.77 15.78
CA ALA A 135 -9.37 3.03 16.16
C ALA A 135 -8.97 1.90 15.17
N GLU A 136 -9.84 1.56 14.25
CA GLU A 136 -9.60 0.63 13.14
C GLU A 136 -8.53 1.12 12.13
N GLN A 137 -8.24 2.44 12.05
CA GLN A 137 -7.20 2.94 11.15
C GLN A 137 -5.77 2.63 11.64
N GLU A 138 -5.54 2.63 12.94
CA GLU A 138 -4.26 2.19 13.51
C GLU A 138 -4.01 0.70 13.26
N GLU A 139 -5.05 -0.13 13.34
CA GLU A 139 -4.96 -1.55 13.00
C GLU A 139 -4.70 -1.79 11.51
N GLN A 140 -5.20 -0.94 10.59
CA GLN A 140 -4.92 -1.06 9.15
C GLN A 140 -3.48 -0.70 8.81
N LEU A 141 -2.90 0.32 9.46
CA LEU A 141 -1.47 0.66 9.33
C LEU A 141 -0.56 -0.51 9.78
N LEU A 142 -1.02 -1.29 10.76
CA LEU A 142 -0.29 -2.42 11.30
C LEU A 142 -0.62 -3.75 10.58
N LYS A 143 -1.84 -3.90 10.04
CA LYS A 143 -2.31 -5.12 9.37
C LYS A 143 -1.86 -5.26 7.91
N ALA A 144 -1.40 -4.19 7.26
CA ALA A 144 -0.99 -4.21 5.85
C ALA A 144 0.31 -4.99 5.58
N SER A 145 0.90 -5.64 6.58
CA SER A 145 2.09 -6.45 6.37
C SER A 145 1.81 -7.93 6.60
N THR A 146 1.94 -8.72 5.56
CA THR A 146 2.00 -10.19 5.62
C THR A 146 3.25 -10.73 6.35
N GLY A 147 4.08 -9.85 6.91
CA GLY A 147 5.30 -10.20 7.65
C GLY A 147 5.59 -9.23 8.80
N ILE A 148 5.97 -9.75 9.95
CA ILE A 148 6.29 -9.01 11.19
C ILE A 148 7.37 -7.91 10.99
N SER A 149 8.10 -7.96 9.88
CA SER A 149 9.24 -7.07 9.60
C SER A 149 9.05 -6.14 8.40
N LYS A 150 7.95 -6.29 7.63
CA LYS A 150 7.66 -5.45 6.47
C LYS A 150 6.59 -4.42 6.82
N MET A 151 6.80 -3.16 6.45
CA MET A 151 5.81 -2.09 6.57
C MET A 151 5.69 -1.36 5.23
N SER A 152 4.47 -1.05 4.85
CA SER A 152 4.13 -0.32 3.62
C SER A 152 3.61 1.06 3.97
N MET A 153 3.91 2.05 3.15
CA MET A 153 3.44 3.41 3.31
C MET A 153 3.14 4.02 1.94
N THR A 154 1.94 4.55 1.79
CA THR A 154 1.50 5.21 0.55
C THR A 154 1.42 6.73 0.74
N PRO A 155 1.40 7.55 -0.32
CA PRO A 155 1.21 8.99 -0.23
C PRO A 155 -0.08 9.39 0.49
N ALA A 156 -1.14 8.59 0.37
CA ALA A 156 -2.39 8.82 1.08
C ALA A 156 -2.21 8.75 2.60
N VAL A 157 -1.44 7.80 3.09
CA VAL A 157 -1.08 7.68 4.51
C VAL A 157 -0.11 8.77 4.92
N LEU A 158 0.91 9.06 4.10
CA LEU A 158 1.84 10.18 4.35
C LEU A 158 1.09 11.52 4.53
N ALA A 159 -0.03 11.69 3.82
CA ALA A 159 -0.85 12.89 3.90
C ALA A 159 -1.51 13.09 5.27
N THR A 160 -1.74 12.02 6.04
CA THR A 160 -2.39 12.05 7.35
C THR A 160 -1.41 12.19 8.51
N LEU A 161 -0.11 11.99 8.27
CA LEU A 161 0.91 12.05 9.30
C LEU A 161 1.38 13.48 9.58
N PRO A 162 1.76 13.79 10.84
CA PRO A 162 2.36 15.07 11.19
C PRO A 162 3.59 15.36 10.34
N SER A 163 3.72 16.60 9.84
CA SER A 163 4.87 17.04 9.05
C SER A 163 5.29 18.44 9.41
N PHE A 164 6.58 18.74 9.33
CA PHE A 164 7.13 20.07 9.54
C PHE A 164 7.18 20.85 8.23
N GLY A 165 6.08 21.49 7.88
CA GLY A 165 5.96 22.36 6.71
C GLY A 165 5.93 21.66 5.37
N GLU A 166 6.53 20.47 5.22
CA GLU A 166 6.51 19.64 4.01
C GLU A 166 6.42 18.17 4.38
N LYS A 167 5.71 17.40 3.55
CA LYS A 167 5.58 15.95 3.71
C LYS A 167 6.91 15.30 3.31
N ASP A 168 7.59 14.73 4.28
CA ASP A 168 8.86 14.01 4.07
C ASP A 168 8.70 12.53 4.38
N ILE A 169 9.08 11.69 3.43
CA ILE A 169 8.93 10.23 3.50
C ILE A 169 9.76 9.67 4.66
N PHE A 170 11.02 10.06 4.77
CA PHE A 170 11.93 9.49 5.77
C PHE A 170 11.55 9.92 7.19
N ARG A 171 11.08 11.14 7.37
CA ARG A 171 10.52 11.59 8.66
C ARG A 171 9.27 10.82 9.04
N SER A 172 8.41 10.53 8.06
CA SER A 172 7.23 9.71 8.30
C SER A 172 7.59 8.28 8.67
N LEU A 173 8.64 7.71 8.06
CA LEU A 173 9.16 6.39 8.45
C LEU A 173 9.71 6.37 9.89
N GLN A 174 10.23 7.48 10.42
CA GLN A 174 10.68 7.59 11.81
C GLN A 174 9.54 7.47 12.84
N LEU A 175 8.29 7.69 12.43
CA LEU A 175 7.13 7.51 13.29
C LEU A 175 6.71 6.03 13.45
N LEU A 176 7.31 5.13 12.67
CA LEU A 176 6.99 3.72 12.69
C LEU A 176 7.65 2.99 13.86
N PRO A 177 7.00 2.00 14.49
CA PRO A 177 7.57 1.23 15.57
C PRO A 177 8.91 0.59 15.20
N GLY A 178 9.95 0.78 16.03
CA GLY A 178 11.29 0.25 15.82
C GLY A 178 12.13 1.02 14.79
N VAL A 179 11.69 2.21 14.42
CA VAL A 179 12.44 3.18 13.62
C VAL A 179 12.59 4.46 14.44
N SER A 180 13.74 5.08 14.39
CA SER A 180 13.97 6.36 15.06
C SER A 180 14.86 7.28 14.20
N GLY A 181 14.81 8.58 14.47
CA GLY A 181 15.77 9.55 13.99
C GLY A 181 16.90 9.74 15.00
N SER A 182 18.02 10.32 14.60
CA SER A 182 19.09 10.71 15.55
C SER A 182 18.69 11.92 16.38
N ASN A 183 17.96 12.83 15.78
CA ASN A 183 17.39 14.04 16.37
C ASN A 183 16.27 14.58 15.47
N GLU A 184 15.59 15.62 15.89
CA GLU A 184 14.48 16.24 15.15
C GLU A 184 14.89 16.89 13.82
N SER A 185 16.19 17.11 13.59
CA SER A 185 16.74 17.72 12.38
C SER A 185 17.35 16.73 11.37
N SER A 186 17.23 15.41 11.61
CA SER A 186 17.84 14.40 10.75
C SER A 186 16.79 13.51 10.05
N SER A 187 16.91 13.35 8.74
CA SER A 187 16.17 12.36 7.94
C SER A 187 16.79 10.95 8.00
N GLY A 188 17.86 10.74 8.75
CA GLY A 188 18.49 9.43 8.94
C GLY A 188 17.58 8.44 9.64
N LEU A 189 17.59 7.17 9.21
CA LEU A 189 16.80 6.09 9.82
C LEU A 189 17.70 5.20 10.68
N TYR A 190 17.38 5.10 11.96
CA TYR A 190 17.92 4.11 12.89
C TYR A 190 16.91 2.99 13.05
N VAL A 191 17.14 1.88 12.39
CA VAL A 191 16.20 0.77 12.36
C VAL A 191 16.68 -0.34 13.28
N ARG A 192 15.92 -0.62 14.34
CA ARG A 192 16.25 -1.65 15.34
C ARG A 192 17.68 -1.54 15.87
N GLY A 193 18.17 -0.31 16.08
CA GLY A 193 19.51 -0.03 16.57
C GLY A 193 20.59 0.02 15.48
N GLY A 194 20.27 -0.28 14.23
CA GLY A 194 21.19 -0.09 13.09
C GLY A 194 21.30 1.39 12.71
N THR A 195 22.47 1.83 12.25
CA THR A 195 22.76 3.21 11.84
C THR A 195 22.31 3.49 10.41
N PRO A 196 22.12 4.76 10.01
CA PRO A 196 21.61 5.12 8.69
C PRO A 196 22.44 4.59 7.51
N ASP A 197 23.74 4.45 7.66
CA ASP A 197 24.66 3.90 6.66
C ASP A 197 24.48 2.39 6.44
N GLN A 198 23.83 1.70 7.37
CA GLN A 198 23.55 0.28 7.31
C GLN A 198 22.22 -0.05 6.58
N ASN A 199 21.45 0.95 6.19
CA ASN A 199 20.20 0.77 5.46
C ASN A 199 20.46 0.79 3.95
N LEU A 200 19.79 -0.11 3.23
CA LEU A 200 19.74 -0.09 1.77
C LEU A 200 18.54 0.76 1.34
N VAL A 201 18.78 1.81 0.60
CA VAL A 201 17.73 2.64 0.02
C VAL A 201 17.72 2.45 -1.47
N LEU A 202 16.56 2.04 -2.00
CA LEU A 202 16.34 1.80 -3.41
C LEU A 202 15.24 2.74 -3.92
N PHE A 203 15.42 3.28 -5.11
CA PHE A 203 14.40 3.99 -5.87
C PHE A 203 14.25 3.32 -7.24
N ASP A 204 13.10 2.73 -7.50
CA ASP A 204 12.83 1.90 -8.68
C ASP A 204 13.94 0.88 -8.95
N GLY A 205 14.46 0.24 -7.88
CA GLY A 205 15.53 -0.73 -7.92
C GLY A 205 16.95 -0.15 -7.97
N PHE A 206 17.14 1.15 -8.14
CA PHE A 206 18.45 1.81 -8.12
C PHE A 206 18.87 2.16 -6.69
N THR A 207 20.11 1.85 -6.34
CA THR A 207 20.66 2.20 -5.02
C THR A 207 20.88 3.70 -4.90
N VAL A 208 20.30 4.30 -3.87
CA VAL A 208 20.49 5.72 -3.52
C VAL A 208 21.47 5.82 -2.34
N TYR A 209 22.62 6.40 -2.59
CA TYR A 209 23.69 6.51 -1.58
C TYR A 209 23.55 7.72 -0.67
N HIS A 210 22.96 8.81 -1.19
CA HIS A 210 22.78 10.05 -0.44
C HIS A 210 21.31 10.41 -0.38
N ILE A 211 20.72 10.23 0.80
CA ILE A 211 19.27 10.41 1.03
C ILE A 211 18.93 11.77 1.64
N ASN A 212 19.94 12.54 2.06
CA ASN A 212 19.76 13.79 2.77
C ASN A 212 19.74 14.99 1.81
N HIS A 213 18.85 15.92 2.07
CA HIS A 213 18.81 17.24 1.44
C HIS A 213 18.75 18.30 2.54
N LEU A 214 19.24 19.51 2.25
CA LEU A 214 19.22 20.64 3.17
C LEU A 214 19.80 20.25 4.55
N PHE A 215 21.07 19.85 4.57
CA PHE A 215 21.83 19.45 5.78
C PHE A 215 21.18 18.31 6.60
N GLY A 216 20.34 17.50 5.96
CA GLY A 216 19.63 16.39 6.60
C GLY A 216 18.22 16.74 7.09
N PHE A 217 17.81 17.99 6.99
CA PHE A 217 16.48 18.40 7.43
C PHE A 217 15.35 17.78 6.61
N PHE A 218 15.55 17.61 5.31
CA PHE A 218 14.64 16.89 4.40
C PHE A 218 15.35 15.71 3.74
N SER A 219 14.58 14.75 3.28
CA SER A 219 15.06 13.72 2.36
C SER A 219 15.24 14.28 0.94
N ALA A 220 16.05 13.61 0.15
CA ALA A 220 16.25 13.98 -1.27
C ALA A 220 15.01 13.68 -2.14
N PHE A 221 14.04 12.93 -1.62
CA PHE A 221 12.87 12.48 -2.37
C PHE A 221 11.73 13.47 -2.29
N ASN A 222 11.09 13.72 -3.45
CA ASN A 222 9.86 14.50 -3.52
C ASN A 222 8.67 13.55 -3.34
N SER A 223 7.89 13.73 -2.27
CA SER A 223 6.74 12.87 -1.96
C SER A 223 5.67 12.86 -3.06
N ASN A 224 5.60 13.91 -3.89
CA ASN A 224 4.66 13.97 -5.01
C ASN A 224 5.05 13.03 -6.17
N ALA A 225 6.30 12.57 -6.21
CA ALA A 225 6.81 11.66 -7.23
C ALA A 225 6.87 10.19 -6.78
N ILE A 226 6.44 9.88 -5.56
CA ILE A 226 6.48 8.52 -5.00
C ILE A 226 5.06 7.98 -4.87
N LYS A 227 4.83 6.73 -5.31
CA LYS A 227 3.54 6.04 -5.17
C LYS A 227 3.50 5.01 -4.04
N ASP A 228 4.64 4.43 -3.69
CA ASP A 228 4.71 3.44 -2.62
C ASP A 228 6.08 3.43 -1.96
N VAL A 229 6.09 3.11 -0.67
CA VAL A 229 7.30 2.97 0.15
C VAL A 229 7.19 1.68 0.95
N GLN A 230 8.14 0.78 0.77
CA GLN A 230 8.27 -0.44 1.53
C GLN A 230 9.47 -0.34 2.46
N LEU A 231 9.25 -0.56 3.75
CA LEU A 231 10.32 -0.66 4.75
C LEU A 231 10.41 -2.10 5.26
N TYR A 232 11.53 -2.75 5.00
CA TYR A 232 11.87 -4.06 5.56
C TYR A 232 12.83 -3.86 6.73
N LYS A 233 12.36 -4.06 7.95
CA LYS A 233 13.14 -3.90 9.20
C LYS A 233 14.00 -5.12 9.56
N GLY A 234 14.10 -6.09 8.66
CA GLY A 234 14.80 -7.36 8.78
C GLY A 234 14.01 -8.46 8.07
N GLY A 235 14.63 -9.63 7.85
CA GLY A 235 14.01 -10.74 7.14
C GLY A 235 13.63 -10.42 5.69
N PHE A 236 14.39 -9.54 5.05
CA PHE A 236 14.19 -9.17 3.66
C PHE A 236 14.69 -10.27 2.72
N ASP A 237 14.16 -10.26 1.51
CA ASP A 237 14.45 -11.24 0.45
C ASP A 237 15.95 -11.25 0.11
N SER A 238 16.46 -12.42 -0.30
CA SER A 238 17.85 -12.65 -0.74
C SER A 238 18.28 -11.80 -1.94
N LYS A 239 17.33 -11.24 -2.70
CA LYS A 239 17.60 -10.27 -3.77
C LYS A 239 18.27 -8.99 -3.28
N TYR A 240 18.08 -8.63 -2.02
CA TYR A 240 18.69 -7.45 -1.42
C TYR A 240 20.05 -7.79 -0.78
N GLY A 241 21.07 -7.00 -1.11
CA GLY A 241 22.42 -7.19 -0.59
C GLY A 241 23.12 -5.88 -0.30
N GLY A 242 24.33 -5.95 0.28
CA GLY A 242 25.22 -4.81 0.48
C GLY A 242 24.94 -3.94 1.71
N ARG A 243 23.87 -4.22 2.48
CA ARG A 243 23.53 -3.57 3.75
C ARG A 243 22.97 -4.59 4.73
N ILE A 244 23.01 -4.28 6.03
CA ILE A 244 22.75 -5.26 7.11
C ILE A 244 21.58 -4.91 8.02
N SER A 245 21.09 -3.67 8.04
CA SER A 245 20.04 -3.24 8.97
C SER A 245 18.64 -3.34 8.36
N SER A 246 18.37 -2.56 7.35
CA SER A 246 17.03 -2.49 6.73
C SER A 246 17.12 -2.24 5.22
N VAL A 247 15.97 -2.45 4.54
CA VAL A 247 15.77 -2.05 3.14
C VAL A 247 14.59 -1.11 3.06
N VAL A 248 14.81 0.05 2.44
CA VAL A 248 13.76 1.02 2.07
C VAL A 248 13.65 0.99 0.55
N GLU A 249 12.54 0.51 0.04
CA GLU A 249 12.25 0.47 -1.40
C GLU A 249 11.18 1.51 -1.72
N LEU A 250 11.53 2.46 -2.57
CA LEU A 250 10.64 3.52 -3.03
C LEU A 250 10.25 3.24 -4.47
N THR A 251 8.97 3.32 -4.78
CA THR A 251 8.45 3.17 -6.14
C THR A 251 7.95 4.52 -6.63
N GLY A 252 8.45 4.96 -7.77
CA GLY A 252 8.05 6.21 -8.42
C GLY A 252 6.66 6.14 -9.01
N LYS A 253 5.99 7.30 -9.12
CA LYS A 253 4.73 7.43 -9.83
C LYS A 253 4.92 7.38 -11.34
N ASP A 254 3.97 6.77 -12.04
CA ASP A 254 3.93 6.75 -13.50
C ASP A 254 3.24 7.99 -14.09
N GLY A 255 2.51 8.73 -13.27
CA GLY A 255 1.68 9.86 -13.66
C GLY A 255 0.24 9.47 -14.00
N ASN A 256 -0.62 10.47 -14.09
CA ASN A 256 -2.05 10.29 -14.30
C ASN A 256 -2.36 9.98 -15.77
N THR A 257 -2.98 8.82 -16.04
CA THR A 257 -3.36 8.38 -17.39
C THR A 257 -4.76 8.85 -17.81
N GLU A 258 -5.57 9.36 -16.87
CA GLU A 258 -6.96 9.72 -17.09
C GLU A 258 -7.14 11.24 -17.35
N LYS A 259 -6.42 12.07 -16.60
CA LYS A 259 -6.60 13.52 -16.62
C LYS A 259 -5.33 14.28 -16.27
N PHE A 260 -5.29 15.53 -16.76
CA PHE A 260 -4.29 16.50 -16.32
C PHE A 260 -4.45 16.80 -14.83
N ASN A 261 -3.33 16.78 -14.10
CA ASN A 261 -3.27 17.10 -12.68
C ASN A 261 -2.08 18.02 -12.39
N LEU A 262 -2.32 19.09 -11.66
CA LEU A 262 -1.31 20.06 -11.25
C LEU A 262 -1.46 20.32 -9.77
N GLY A 263 -0.36 20.22 -9.03
CA GLY A 263 -0.30 20.58 -7.62
C GLY A 263 0.81 21.56 -7.32
N ILE A 264 0.53 22.52 -6.45
CA ILE A 264 1.48 23.50 -5.97
C ILE A 264 1.41 23.51 -4.45
N GLY A 265 2.57 23.45 -3.81
CA GLY A 265 2.72 23.55 -2.37
C GLY A 265 3.68 24.68 -2.02
N LEU A 266 3.29 25.50 -1.05
CA LEU A 266 4.12 26.56 -0.49
C LEU A 266 4.19 26.37 1.02
N SER A 267 5.41 26.32 1.53
CA SER A 267 5.69 26.32 2.97
C SER A 267 6.65 27.45 3.30
N LEU A 268 6.92 27.64 4.59
CA LEU A 268 7.93 28.63 5.03
C LEU A 268 9.36 28.24 4.63
N LEU A 269 9.60 26.97 4.26
CA LEU A 269 10.92 26.42 3.98
C LEU A 269 11.13 26.09 2.50
N SER A 270 10.05 25.81 1.77
CA SER A 270 10.15 25.33 0.40
C SER A 270 8.92 25.67 -0.45
N PHE A 271 9.16 25.71 -1.74
CA PHE A 271 8.15 25.66 -2.78
C PHE A 271 8.27 24.31 -3.48
N ASN A 272 7.14 23.64 -3.66
CA ASN A 272 7.07 22.44 -4.45
C ASN A 272 5.94 22.54 -5.49
N ALA A 273 6.13 21.88 -6.62
CA ALA A 273 5.12 21.79 -7.66
C ALA A 273 5.26 20.45 -8.38
N PHE A 274 4.15 19.96 -8.87
CA PHE A 274 4.14 18.80 -9.74
C PHE A 274 3.10 18.96 -10.84
N VAL A 275 3.34 18.34 -11.97
CA VAL A 275 2.40 18.22 -13.07
C VAL A 275 2.39 16.80 -13.58
N GLU A 276 1.21 16.29 -13.82
CA GLU A 276 0.96 14.98 -14.41
C GLU A 276 0.02 15.16 -15.59
N SER A 277 0.28 14.47 -16.68
CA SER A 277 -0.60 14.54 -17.85
C SER A 277 -0.57 13.25 -18.65
N PRO A 278 -1.75 12.78 -19.09
CA PRO A 278 -1.82 11.72 -20.09
C PRO A 278 -1.34 12.23 -21.45
N PHE A 279 -0.86 11.30 -22.28
CA PHE A 279 -0.60 11.51 -23.69
C PHE A 279 -1.05 10.29 -24.51
N ALA A 280 -1.13 10.43 -25.82
CA ALA A 280 -1.54 9.38 -26.76
C ALA A 280 -2.88 8.71 -26.38
N ASP A 281 -3.90 9.52 -26.07
CA ASP A 281 -5.24 9.06 -25.66
C ASP A 281 -5.24 8.13 -24.45
N GLY A 282 -4.46 8.47 -23.42
CA GLY A 282 -4.35 7.70 -22.18
C GLY A 282 -3.47 6.46 -22.26
N LYS A 283 -2.79 6.22 -23.39
CA LYS A 283 -1.85 5.10 -23.55
C LYS A 283 -0.53 5.30 -22.80
N GLY A 284 -0.25 6.52 -22.38
CA GLY A 284 0.90 6.87 -21.57
C GLY A 284 0.63 8.12 -20.75
N SER A 285 1.51 8.35 -19.79
CA SER A 285 1.49 9.53 -18.93
C SER A 285 2.92 9.99 -18.66
N PHE A 286 3.04 11.23 -18.18
CA PHE A 286 4.27 11.71 -17.59
C PHE A 286 3.98 12.44 -16.28
N LEU A 287 4.97 12.45 -15.42
CA LEU A 287 5.00 13.21 -14.19
C LEU A 287 6.29 14.02 -14.15
N VAL A 288 6.17 15.31 -13.84
CA VAL A 288 7.30 16.17 -13.49
C VAL A 288 7.02 16.77 -12.12
N ALA A 289 7.91 16.54 -11.18
CA ALA A 289 7.82 17.10 -9.83
C ALA A 289 9.12 17.82 -9.48
N GLY A 290 9.00 19.00 -8.92
CA GLY A 290 10.14 19.81 -8.51
C GLY A 290 9.95 20.40 -7.13
N ARG A 291 11.06 20.54 -6.40
CA ARG A 291 11.10 21.20 -5.09
C ARG A 291 12.29 22.15 -5.04
N ARG A 292 12.06 23.31 -4.48
CA ARG A 292 13.11 24.29 -4.20
C ARG A 292 12.92 24.85 -2.80
N SER A 293 13.92 24.69 -1.95
CA SER A 293 14.00 25.42 -0.68
C SER A 293 14.50 26.83 -0.93
N PHE A 294 14.02 27.77 -0.14
CA PHE A 294 14.46 29.15 -0.16
C PHE A 294 14.99 29.54 1.22
N GLN A 295 16.02 30.37 1.19
CA GLN A 295 16.55 30.99 2.39
C GLN A 295 15.69 32.22 2.69
N SER A 296 15.14 32.26 3.89
CA SER A 296 14.48 33.45 4.48
C SER A 296 15.15 33.73 5.82
N ASP A 297 14.96 34.92 6.37
CA ASP A 297 15.46 35.25 7.70
C ASP A 297 14.92 34.24 8.74
N PHE A 298 13.66 33.86 8.58
CA PHE A 298 13.03 32.80 9.39
C PHE A 298 13.74 31.43 9.27
N TYR A 299 14.25 31.11 8.09
CA TYR A 299 15.03 29.89 7.87
C TYR A 299 16.38 29.94 8.61
N SER A 300 17.05 31.10 8.59
CA SER A 300 18.32 31.29 9.30
C SER A 300 18.15 31.10 10.80
N ASP A 301 17.11 31.66 11.38
CA ASP A 301 16.81 31.55 12.82
C ASP A 301 16.50 30.10 13.24
N ILE A 302 15.70 29.37 12.42
CA ILE A 302 15.47 27.95 12.66
C ILE A 302 16.75 27.15 12.54
N PHE A 303 17.53 27.37 11.49
CA PHE A 303 18.76 26.64 11.23
C PHE A 303 19.81 26.86 12.33
N GLU A 304 19.96 28.08 12.80
CA GLU A 304 20.86 28.43 13.93
C GLU A 304 20.41 27.72 15.21
N SER A 305 19.11 27.72 15.53
CA SER A 305 18.56 27.04 16.72
C SER A 305 18.84 25.54 16.72
N PHE A 306 18.73 24.88 15.55
CA PHE A 306 19.04 23.45 15.41
C PHE A 306 20.54 23.16 15.43
N THR A 307 21.35 24.07 14.93
CA THR A 307 22.81 23.90 14.91
C THR A 307 23.43 24.10 16.31
N GLU A 308 22.91 25.05 17.06
CA GLU A 308 23.31 25.28 18.46
C GLU A 308 22.93 24.10 19.36
N SER A 309 21.74 23.53 19.21
CA SER A 309 21.33 22.33 19.96
C SER A 309 22.25 21.14 19.74
N ASN A 310 22.76 20.96 18.52
CA ASN A 310 23.67 19.86 18.18
C ASN A 310 25.11 20.09 18.68
N GLN A 311 25.52 21.33 18.97
CA GLN A 311 26.85 21.61 19.50
C GLN A 311 26.95 21.43 21.02
N THR A 312 25.85 21.56 21.74
CA THR A 312 25.81 21.37 23.20
C THR A 312 25.88 19.91 23.63
N ASP A 313 25.54 18.95 22.76
CA ASP A 313 25.62 17.52 23.07
C ASP A 313 26.93 16.82 22.63
N ALA A 314 27.86 17.53 22.01
CA ALA A 314 29.18 16.97 21.74
C ALA A 314 29.97 16.90 23.06
N PRO A 315 30.40 15.69 23.52
CA PRO A 315 31.23 15.61 24.71
C PRO A 315 32.52 16.43 24.46
N GLN A 316 32.74 17.46 25.27
CA GLN A 316 34.00 18.20 25.30
C GLN A 316 35.13 17.21 25.63
N GLY A 317 35.74 16.64 24.60
CA GLY A 317 36.96 15.89 24.70
C GLY A 317 38.06 16.81 25.22
N GLY A 318 38.37 16.68 26.52
CA GLY A 318 39.45 17.41 27.18
C GLY A 318 40.79 17.15 26.48
N GLY A 319 41.13 18.00 25.54
CA GLY A 319 42.46 18.08 24.93
C GLY A 319 43.43 18.77 25.87
N GLY A 320 43.91 18.05 26.90
CA GLY A 320 45.09 18.45 27.69
C GLY A 320 46.35 18.43 26.83
N GLY A 321 46.60 19.50 26.12
CA GLY A 321 47.89 19.72 25.44
C GLY A 321 49.01 19.85 26.44
N ARG A 322 49.76 18.76 26.65
CA ARG A 322 51.10 18.84 27.27
C ARG A 322 52.04 19.49 26.26
N ARG A 323 52.38 20.74 26.52
CA ARG A 323 53.58 21.37 25.96
C ARG A 323 54.78 20.59 26.47
N PHE A 324 55.51 19.90 25.62
CA PHE A 324 56.95 19.59 25.86
C PHE A 324 57.77 20.77 25.36
N GLY A 325 58.36 21.45 26.32
CA GLY A 325 59.45 22.42 26.05
C GLY A 325 60.78 21.70 26.02
N GLN A 326 61.62 22.25 25.20
CA GLN A 326 63.05 22.06 24.90
C GLN A 326 63.41 21.05 23.85
#